data_5e6d8f6143f4d18daf56f23f29fdd3a0
#
_entry.id   5e6d8f6143f4d18daf56f23f29fdd3a0
#
_cell.length_a   1.000
_cell.length_b   1.000
_cell.length_c   1.000
_cell.angle_alpha   90.00
_cell.angle_beta   90.00
_cell.angle_gamma   90.00
#
_symmetry.space_group_name_H-M   'P 1'
#
loop_
_entity.id
_entity.type
_entity.pdbx_description
1 polymer ?
#
loop_
_entity_poly.entity_id
_entity_poly.type
_entity_poly.pdbx_seq_one_letter_code
_entity_poly.pdbx_strand_id
1 'polypeptide(L)'
;MGSFNNKISAEFHPPNKWILERALTYQNVDMEESALQSVGIKCPASKITCKKDFETDLASVPRSIWWLISPWDVARAAIIHDLLYRRIRQYRAENETPDNPDLETVVNNYKAAKVAADKVFL
;
A
#
# COMPACT_ATOMS: atom_id res chain seq x y z
N MET A 1 -0.09 1.42 -15.75
CA MET A 1 0.99 0.92 -14.89
C MET A 1 1.66 2.06 -14.15
N GLY A 2 1.98 1.86 -12.86
CA GLY A 2 2.61 2.89 -12.04
C GLY A 2 4.13 2.98 -12.24
N SER A 3 4.71 4.05 -11.74
CA SER A 3 6.15 4.28 -11.74
C SER A 3 6.65 4.64 -10.34
N PHE A 4 7.95 4.45 -10.11
CA PHE A 4 8.60 4.76 -8.84
C PHE A 4 9.69 5.80 -9.06
N ASN A 5 9.87 6.68 -8.07
CA ASN A 5 10.83 7.78 -8.18
C ASN A 5 12.27 7.36 -7.95
N ASN A 6 12.50 6.29 -7.19
CA ASN A 6 13.83 5.89 -6.73
C ASN A 6 14.00 4.38 -6.74
N LYS A 7 15.27 3.96 -6.74
CA LYS A 7 15.62 2.60 -6.36
C LYS A 7 15.38 2.43 -4.85
N ILE A 8 15.10 1.20 -4.44
CA ILE A 8 14.96 0.90 -3.01
C ILE A 8 16.32 1.07 -2.33
N SER A 9 16.32 1.79 -1.21
CA SER A 9 17.41 1.82 -0.27
C SER A 9 16.85 1.45 1.09
N ALA A 10 17.25 0.29 1.63
CA ALA A 10 16.71 -0.23 2.87
C ALA A 10 17.76 -0.99 3.65
N GLU A 11 17.66 -0.92 4.98
CA GLU A 11 18.51 -1.65 5.90
C GLU A 11 17.77 -2.90 6.38
N PHE A 12 18.45 -4.06 6.33
CA PHE A 12 17.87 -5.31 6.80
C PHE A 12 18.11 -5.50 8.30
N HIS A 13 17.04 -5.74 9.03
CA HIS A 13 17.05 -6.07 10.46
C HIS A 13 16.53 -7.50 10.66
N PRO A 14 17.40 -8.47 10.96
CA PRO A 14 16.94 -9.84 11.21
C PRO A 14 15.88 -9.92 12.30
N PRO A 15 14.92 -10.87 12.24
CA PRO A 15 14.89 -11.97 11.27
C PRO A 15 14.19 -11.64 9.93
N ASN A 16 13.38 -10.56 9.86
CA ASN A 16 12.54 -10.36 8.67
C ASN A 16 12.12 -8.91 8.42
N LYS A 17 12.80 -7.94 9.07
CA LYS A 17 12.43 -6.52 8.91
C LYS A 17 13.35 -5.79 7.95
N TRP A 18 12.76 -4.95 7.11
CA TRP A 18 13.46 -3.99 6.27
C TRP A 18 13.00 -2.59 6.62
N ILE A 19 13.94 -1.68 6.78
CA ILE A 19 13.67 -0.27 7.12
C ILE A 19 14.15 0.61 5.98
N LEU A 20 13.26 1.42 5.41
CA LEU A 20 13.61 2.31 4.31
C LEU A 20 14.62 3.39 4.77
N GLU A 21 15.70 3.53 4.02
CA GLU A 21 16.70 4.57 4.27
C GLU A 21 16.35 5.90 3.60
N ARG A 22 15.44 5.87 2.63
CA ARG A 22 14.91 7.06 1.95
C ARG A 22 13.48 6.83 1.48
N ALA A 23 12.75 7.92 1.23
CA ALA A 23 11.37 7.84 0.78
C ALA A 23 11.24 7.18 -0.58
N LEU A 24 10.17 6.39 -0.74
CA LEU A 24 9.79 5.76 -2.00
C LEU A 24 8.43 6.31 -2.43
N THR A 25 8.35 6.89 -3.62
CA THR A 25 7.11 7.42 -4.17
C THR A 25 6.65 6.58 -5.35
N TYR A 26 5.38 6.18 -5.31
CA TYR A 26 4.68 5.51 -6.39
C TYR A 26 3.71 6.50 -7.03
N GLN A 27 3.67 6.53 -8.36
CA GLN A 27 2.74 7.36 -9.12
C GLN A 27 2.04 6.54 -10.19
N ASN A 28 0.72 6.71 -10.30
CA ASN A 28 -0.08 6.09 -11.33
C ASN A 28 -1.27 6.99 -11.66
N VAL A 29 -1.33 7.52 -12.88
CA VAL A 29 -2.41 8.41 -13.32
C VAL A 29 -3.77 7.70 -13.35
N ASP A 30 -3.79 6.37 -13.44
CA ASP A 30 -5.01 5.55 -13.43
C ASP A 30 -5.41 5.08 -12.03
N MET A 31 -4.77 5.65 -10.99
CA MET A 31 -5.05 5.30 -9.60
C MET A 31 -6.50 5.59 -9.21
N GLU A 32 -7.10 4.65 -8.49
CA GLU A 32 -8.45 4.82 -7.94
C GLU A 32 -8.40 5.67 -6.67
N GLU A 33 -8.20 6.98 -6.84
CA GLU A 33 -8.01 7.91 -5.73
C GLU A 33 -9.21 7.96 -4.78
N SER A 34 -10.42 7.93 -5.33
CA SER A 34 -11.64 8.01 -4.51
C SER A 34 -11.74 6.84 -3.53
N ALA A 35 -11.39 5.63 -3.98
CA ALA A 35 -11.39 4.45 -3.13
C ALA A 35 -10.37 4.58 -2.00
N LEU A 36 -9.16 5.05 -2.31
CA LEU A 36 -8.11 5.23 -1.30
C LEU A 36 -8.43 6.37 -0.35
N GLN A 37 -8.96 7.48 -0.85
CA GLN A 37 -9.35 8.62 -0.01
C GLN A 37 -10.47 8.26 0.97
N SER A 38 -11.37 7.34 0.60
CA SER A 38 -12.48 6.92 1.47
C SER A 38 -11.98 6.28 2.77
N VAL A 39 -10.77 5.73 2.78
CA VAL A 39 -10.15 5.14 3.97
C VAL A 39 -9.06 6.03 4.57
N GLY A 40 -8.99 7.31 4.17
CA GLY A 40 -8.07 8.27 4.72
C GLY A 40 -6.68 8.29 4.12
N ILE A 41 -6.46 7.62 2.99
CA ILE A 41 -5.17 7.64 2.30
C ILE A 41 -5.13 8.87 1.38
N LYS A 42 -4.10 9.70 1.59
CA LYS A 42 -3.88 10.87 0.74
C LYS A 42 -3.01 10.49 -0.45
N CYS A 43 -3.48 10.83 -1.65
CA CYS A 43 -2.76 10.56 -2.90
C CYS A 43 -2.74 11.80 -3.81
N PRO A 44 -2.07 12.90 -3.37
CA PRO A 44 -2.00 14.13 -4.16
C PRO A 44 -1.28 13.88 -5.48
N ALA A 45 -1.85 14.40 -6.58
CA ALA A 45 -1.31 14.24 -7.94
C ALA A 45 -1.10 12.75 -8.32
N SER A 46 -1.97 11.87 -7.83
CA SER A 46 -1.90 10.41 -8.07
C SER A 46 -0.60 9.77 -7.56
N LYS A 47 -0.06 10.30 -6.48
CA LYS A 47 1.19 9.81 -5.86
C LYS A 47 0.95 9.29 -4.46
N ILE A 48 1.66 8.22 -4.13
CA ILE A 48 1.70 7.65 -2.78
C ILE A 48 3.17 7.60 -2.36
N THR A 49 3.48 8.21 -1.22
CA THR A 49 4.85 8.25 -0.69
C THR A 49 4.96 7.42 0.56
N CYS A 50 5.88 6.47 0.55
CA CYS A 50 6.32 5.74 1.73
C CYS A 50 7.53 6.46 2.30
N LYS A 51 7.41 6.94 3.53
CA LYS A 51 8.45 7.78 4.15
C LYS A 51 9.68 6.97 4.54
N LYS A 52 10.81 7.68 4.67
CA LYS A 52 12.00 7.15 5.32
C LYS A 52 11.63 6.51 6.68
N ASP A 53 12.35 5.48 7.06
CA ASP A 53 12.16 4.71 8.31
C ASP A 53 10.91 3.82 8.35
N PHE A 54 10.19 3.68 7.24
CA PHE A 54 9.07 2.74 7.15
C PHE A 54 9.59 1.30 7.25
N GLU A 55 8.97 0.51 8.12
CA GLU A 55 9.31 -0.90 8.33
C GLU A 55 8.39 -1.80 7.50
N THR A 56 8.99 -2.77 6.81
CA THR A 56 8.26 -3.77 6.03
C THR A 56 8.96 -5.12 6.13
N ASP A 57 8.20 -6.20 6.03
CA ASP A 57 8.74 -7.56 5.96
C ASP A 57 8.89 -8.05 4.52
N LEU A 58 8.41 -7.32 3.54
CA LEU A 58 8.39 -7.67 2.12
C LEU A 58 7.62 -8.96 1.80
N ALA A 59 6.90 -9.51 2.77
CA ALA A 59 6.22 -10.81 2.63
C ALA A 59 4.82 -10.72 2.03
N SER A 60 4.31 -9.50 1.81
CA SER A 60 2.91 -9.27 1.42
C SER A 60 2.62 -9.47 -0.07
N VAL A 61 3.60 -9.95 -0.85
CA VAL A 61 3.41 -10.13 -2.29
C VAL A 61 2.73 -11.47 -2.57
N PRO A 62 1.56 -11.47 -3.23
CA PRO A 62 0.94 -12.72 -3.65
C PRO A 62 1.86 -13.49 -4.60
N ARG A 63 2.13 -14.75 -4.31
CA ARG A 63 3.03 -15.60 -5.12
C ARG A 63 2.56 -15.74 -6.57
N SER A 64 1.27 -15.65 -6.81
CA SER A 64 0.71 -15.74 -8.16
C SER A 64 1.17 -14.61 -9.08
N ILE A 65 1.72 -13.52 -8.52
CA ILE A 65 2.16 -12.36 -9.28
C ILE A 65 3.69 -12.35 -9.49
N TRP A 66 4.45 -13.13 -8.74
CA TRP A 66 5.91 -13.10 -8.75
C TRP A 66 6.53 -13.31 -10.14
N TRP A 67 5.90 -14.13 -10.96
CA TRP A 67 6.42 -14.46 -12.30
C TRP A 67 6.09 -13.39 -13.36
N LEU A 68 5.17 -12.46 -13.04
CA LEU A 68 4.72 -11.41 -13.97
C LEU A 68 5.59 -10.15 -13.90
N ILE A 69 6.37 -9.97 -12.85
CA ILE A 69 7.03 -8.71 -12.53
C ILE A 69 8.50 -9.01 -12.19
N SER A 70 9.40 -8.09 -12.57
CA SER A 70 10.80 -8.25 -12.19
C SER A 70 10.95 -8.21 -10.65
N PRO A 71 11.96 -8.90 -10.08
CA PRO A 71 12.15 -8.91 -8.63
C PRO A 71 12.27 -7.51 -8.00
N TRP A 72 12.86 -6.57 -8.70
CA TRP A 72 13.03 -5.19 -8.22
C TRP A 72 11.70 -4.44 -8.19
N ASP A 73 10.87 -4.60 -9.21
CA ASP A 73 9.55 -3.98 -9.27
C ASP A 73 8.62 -4.59 -8.23
N VAL A 74 8.72 -5.89 -8.01
CA VAL A 74 7.95 -6.58 -6.96
C VAL A 74 8.27 -6.00 -5.58
N ALA A 75 9.55 -5.81 -5.27
CA ALA A 75 9.95 -5.29 -3.96
C ALA A 75 9.41 -3.87 -3.72
N ARG A 76 9.53 -2.99 -4.72
CA ARG A 76 8.99 -1.62 -4.61
C ARG A 76 7.47 -1.62 -4.49
N ALA A 77 6.79 -2.40 -5.32
CA ALA A 77 5.34 -2.54 -5.25
C ALA A 77 4.89 -3.13 -3.91
N ALA A 78 5.63 -4.10 -3.37
CA ALA A 78 5.33 -4.70 -2.07
C ALA A 78 5.39 -3.70 -0.93
N ILE A 79 6.36 -2.78 -0.94
CA ILE A 79 6.47 -1.73 0.08
C ILE A 79 5.27 -0.80 0.05
N ILE A 80 4.88 -0.31 -1.12
CA ILE A 80 3.72 0.56 -1.27
C ILE A 80 2.44 -0.18 -0.90
N HIS A 81 2.28 -1.43 -1.34
CA HIS A 81 1.13 -2.27 -1.00
C HIS A 81 1.01 -2.48 0.51
N ASP A 82 2.12 -2.74 1.20
CA ASP A 82 2.14 -2.92 2.65
C ASP A 82 1.70 -1.62 3.36
N LEU A 83 2.19 -0.47 2.90
CA LEU A 83 1.77 0.83 3.43
C LEU A 83 0.26 1.02 3.27
N LEU A 84 -0.29 0.74 2.08
CA LEU A 84 -1.71 0.89 1.82
C LEU A 84 -2.55 -0.05 2.68
N TYR A 85 -2.14 -1.30 2.81
CA TYR A 85 -2.86 -2.28 3.62
C TYR A 85 -2.83 -1.94 5.11
N ARG A 86 -1.73 -1.37 5.62
CA ARG A 86 -1.67 -0.90 7.02
C ARG A 86 -2.68 0.22 7.26
N ARG A 87 -2.79 1.16 6.34
CA ARG A 87 -3.78 2.24 6.42
C ARG A 87 -5.20 1.72 6.34
N ILE A 88 -5.46 0.76 5.46
CA ILE A 88 -6.78 0.14 5.33
C ILE A 88 -7.15 -0.61 6.61
N ARG A 89 -6.22 -1.37 7.19
CA ARG A 89 -6.45 -2.07 8.46
C ARG A 89 -6.73 -1.10 9.61
N GLN A 90 -6.00 0.02 9.64
CA GLN A 90 -6.23 1.05 10.64
C GLN A 90 -7.63 1.65 10.51
N TYR A 91 -8.04 1.99 9.30
CA TYR A 91 -9.39 2.50 9.03
C TYR A 91 -10.46 1.50 9.49
N ARG A 92 -10.27 0.24 9.17
CA ARG A 92 -11.19 -0.83 9.57
C ARG A 92 -11.27 -0.94 11.10
N ALA A 93 -10.12 -0.93 11.78
CA ALA A 93 -10.08 -1.04 13.23
C ALA A 93 -10.77 0.15 13.92
N GLU A 94 -10.66 1.35 13.35
CA GLU A 94 -11.25 2.56 13.91
C GLU A 94 -12.74 2.69 13.62
N ASN A 95 -13.24 2.13 12.52
CA ASN A 95 -14.59 2.37 12.03
C ASN A 95 -15.51 1.14 12.03
N GLU A 96 -14.97 -0.07 11.94
CA GLU A 96 -15.76 -1.31 12.02
C GLU A 96 -16.01 -1.68 13.48
N THR A 97 -16.89 -0.90 14.13
CA THR A 97 -17.27 -1.08 15.52
C THR A 97 -18.76 -1.39 15.61
N PRO A 98 -19.22 -2.14 16.67
CA PRO A 98 -20.64 -2.45 16.82
C PRO A 98 -21.56 -1.22 16.90
N ASP A 99 -21.01 -0.09 17.34
CA ASP A 99 -21.76 1.15 17.54
C ASP A 99 -21.88 2.02 16.28
N ASN A 100 -21.16 1.68 15.22
CA ASN A 100 -21.16 2.48 14.00
C ASN A 100 -22.41 2.20 13.18
N PRO A 101 -23.29 3.20 12.93
CA PRO A 101 -24.51 3.01 12.15
C PRO A 101 -24.25 2.78 10.66
N ASP A 102 -23.04 3.11 10.18
CA ASP A 102 -22.66 3.05 8.76
C ASP A 102 -21.71 1.89 8.43
N LEU A 103 -21.84 0.76 9.14
CA LEU A 103 -20.97 -0.40 8.94
C LEU A 103 -20.91 -0.87 7.49
N GLU A 104 -22.02 -0.84 6.76
CA GLU A 104 -22.04 -1.23 5.35
C GLU A 104 -21.14 -0.32 4.51
N THR A 105 -21.17 0.99 4.75
CA THR A 105 -20.29 1.96 4.07
C THR A 105 -18.84 1.69 4.41
N VAL A 106 -18.51 1.43 5.68
CA VAL A 106 -17.17 1.10 6.13
C VAL A 106 -16.64 -0.14 5.41
N VAL A 107 -17.43 -1.21 5.35
CA VAL A 107 -17.06 -2.46 4.66
C VAL A 107 -16.82 -2.21 3.18
N ASN A 108 -17.71 -1.48 2.51
CA ASN A 108 -17.57 -1.16 1.10
C ASN A 108 -16.31 -0.32 0.83
N ASN A 109 -16.02 0.64 1.70
CA ASN A 109 -14.85 1.50 1.56
C ASN A 109 -13.54 0.71 1.67
N TYR A 110 -13.38 -0.13 2.70
CA TYR A 110 -12.12 -0.87 2.82
C TYR A 110 -11.97 -1.96 1.76
N LYS A 111 -13.05 -2.57 1.29
CA LYS A 111 -12.99 -3.54 0.18
C LYS A 111 -12.56 -2.87 -1.12
N ALA A 112 -13.12 -1.71 -1.45
CA ALA A 112 -12.72 -0.95 -2.62
C ALA A 112 -11.26 -0.50 -2.54
N ALA A 113 -10.83 -0.05 -1.37
CA ALA A 113 -9.44 0.36 -1.15
C ALA A 113 -8.46 -0.82 -1.28
N LYS A 114 -8.83 -2.03 -0.83
CA LYS A 114 -8.01 -3.23 -1.03
C LYS A 114 -7.82 -3.55 -2.51
N VAL A 115 -8.89 -3.48 -3.30
CA VAL A 115 -8.81 -3.68 -4.75
C VAL A 115 -7.87 -2.66 -5.38
N ALA A 116 -7.98 -1.38 -4.99
CA ALA A 116 -7.11 -0.33 -5.48
C ALA A 116 -5.65 -0.56 -5.08
N ALA A 117 -5.40 -1.01 -3.84
CA ALA A 117 -4.06 -1.32 -3.35
C ALA A 117 -3.43 -2.50 -4.10
N ASP A 118 -4.20 -3.54 -4.39
CA ASP A 118 -3.71 -4.71 -5.12
C ASP A 118 -3.27 -4.35 -6.55
N LYS A 119 -3.84 -3.31 -7.14
CA LYS A 119 -3.46 -2.84 -8.48
C LYS A 119 -2.06 -2.25 -8.55
N VAL A 120 -1.42 -1.96 -7.42
CA VAL A 120 -0.02 -1.50 -7.40
C VAL A 120 0.91 -2.54 -8.04
N PHE A 121 0.56 -3.82 -7.98
CA PHE A 121 1.33 -4.91 -8.60
C PHE A 121 1.11 -5.02 -10.11
N LEU A 122 0.16 -4.33 -10.65
CA LEU A 122 -0.18 -4.35 -12.08
C LEU A 122 0.26 -3.04 -12.73
#